data_22c315e7f966ca90db1fcb2f712d86d5
#
_entry.id   22c315e7f966ca90db1fcb2f712d86d5
#
_cell.length_a   1.000
_cell.length_b   1.000
_cell.length_c   1.000
_cell.angle_alpha   90.00
_cell.angle_beta   90.00
_cell.angle_gamma   90.00
#
_symmetry.space_group_name_H-M   'P 1'
#
loop_
_entity.id
_entity.type
_entity.pdbx_description
1 polymer ?
#
loop_
_entity_poly.entity_id
_entity_poly.type
_entity_poly.pdbx_seq_one_letter_code
_entity_poly.pdbx_strand_id
1 'polypeptide(L)'
;NTYTTARDMAIMAKYAMQKSEFSSIVKNYAVQLGQTNKHADLWQYSTNKMLLTSSPYYYAPVVGIKTGSTDEAGRCVISQAEDSGYHYFCVVMGSPVTAAEPYQNFIETRQLYRWAFGNFSLRTLLEQGELMAEVPVKYSGDGKVAKLAIKEDVVQLLRDDISLESIIYKAELPEFVEAPIAAGDTAGKMHIR
;
A
#
# COMPACT_ATOMS: atom_id res chain seq x y z
N ASN A 1 26.21 -16.10 4.06
CA ASN A 1 25.07 -15.93 3.15
C ASN A 1 23.93 -15.24 3.90
N THR A 2 23.30 -14.25 3.27
CA THR A 2 22.14 -13.55 3.84
C THR A 2 20.89 -14.08 3.15
N TYR A 3 19.92 -14.52 3.95
CA TYR A 3 18.62 -14.98 3.46
C TYR A 3 17.54 -14.01 3.91
N THR A 4 16.50 -13.84 3.09
CA THR A 4 15.36 -12.98 3.37
C THR A 4 14.10 -13.54 2.71
N THR A 5 12.95 -12.94 3.00
CA THR A 5 11.67 -13.27 2.38
C THR A 5 11.16 -12.08 1.55
N ALA A 6 10.29 -12.34 0.59
CA ALA A 6 9.63 -11.28 -0.17
C ALA A 6 8.85 -10.32 0.76
N ARG A 7 8.25 -10.86 1.83
CA ARG A 7 7.52 -10.07 2.83
C ARG A 7 8.42 -9.09 3.58
N ASP A 8 9.57 -9.55 4.07
CA ASP A 8 10.52 -8.70 4.80
C ASP A 8 11.07 -7.61 3.90
N MET A 9 11.37 -7.96 2.64
CA MET A 9 11.82 -7.00 1.65
C MET A 9 10.75 -5.94 1.32
N ALA A 10 9.47 -6.33 1.27
CA ALA A 10 8.36 -5.40 1.08
C ALA A 10 8.19 -4.43 2.27
N ILE A 11 8.31 -4.94 3.51
CA ILE A 11 8.26 -4.11 4.73
C ILE A 11 9.39 -3.08 4.72
N MET A 12 10.60 -3.53 4.42
CA MET A 12 11.78 -2.66 4.35
C MET A 12 11.63 -1.60 3.25
N ALA A 13 11.16 -2.00 2.06
CA ALA A 13 10.93 -1.08 0.95
C ALA A 13 9.86 -0.04 1.28
N LYS A 14 8.74 -0.45 1.89
CA LYS A 14 7.69 0.46 2.35
C LYS A 14 8.22 1.51 3.32
N TYR A 15 9.05 1.11 4.28
CA TYR A 15 9.68 2.05 5.21
C TYR A 15 10.65 3.00 4.49
N ALA A 16 11.50 2.47 3.60
CA ALA A 16 12.50 3.27 2.87
C ALA A 16 11.84 4.33 1.96
N MET A 17 10.74 3.98 1.28
CA MET A 17 10.02 4.89 0.40
C MET A 17 9.31 6.06 1.13
N GLN A 18 9.16 5.99 2.46
CA GLN A 18 8.69 7.11 3.28
C GLN A 18 9.78 8.17 3.51
N LYS A 19 11.04 7.87 3.18
CA LYS A 19 12.15 8.82 3.27
C LYS A 19 12.28 9.56 1.94
N SER A 20 12.11 10.89 1.98
CA SER A 20 12.08 11.74 0.78
C SER A 20 13.34 11.61 -0.06
N GLU A 21 14.51 11.57 0.60
CA GLU A 21 15.80 11.43 -0.07
C GLU A 21 15.91 10.09 -0.82
N PHE A 22 15.52 8.99 -0.16
CA PHE A 22 15.53 7.66 -0.78
C PHE A 22 14.57 7.60 -1.96
N SER A 23 13.31 8.01 -1.76
CA SER A 23 12.30 7.96 -2.81
C SER A 23 12.65 8.83 -4.01
N SER A 24 13.24 10.01 -3.79
CA SER A 24 13.69 10.91 -4.86
C SER A 24 14.82 10.32 -5.70
N ILE A 25 15.71 9.54 -5.09
CA ILE A 25 16.83 8.89 -5.80
C ILE A 25 16.33 7.72 -6.64
N VAL A 26 15.56 6.81 -6.03
CA VAL A 26 15.19 5.54 -6.68
C VAL A 26 14.16 5.68 -7.80
N LYS A 27 13.45 6.80 -7.86
CA LYS A 27 12.51 7.13 -8.95
C LYS A 27 13.20 7.44 -10.28
N ASN A 28 14.46 7.81 -10.25
CA ASN A 28 15.19 8.22 -11.45
C ASN A 28 15.81 7.01 -12.16
N TYR A 29 15.62 6.95 -13.48
CA TYR A 29 16.37 5.99 -14.30
C TYR A 29 17.85 6.39 -14.43
N ALA A 30 18.14 7.67 -14.59
CA ALA A 30 19.49 8.19 -14.75
C ALA A 30 19.68 9.46 -13.92
N VAL A 31 20.86 9.59 -13.32
CA VAL A 31 21.28 10.77 -12.56
C VAL A 31 22.69 11.15 -12.99
N GLN A 32 22.92 12.43 -13.29
CA GLN A 32 24.22 12.97 -13.53
C GLN A 32 24.84 13.41 -12.19
N LEU A 33 25.97 12.80 -11.85
CA LEU A 33 26.82 13.24 -10.76
C LEU A 33 27.79 14.26 -11.30
N GLY A 34 27.75 15.47 -10.74
CA GLY A 34 28.63 16.56 -11.18
C GLY A 34 30.11 16.24 -11.01
N GLN A 35 30.96 17.00 -11.71
CA GLN A 35 32.41 16.89 -11.65
C GLN A 35 32.91 17.14 -10.21
N THR A 36 33.89 16.33 -9.81
CA THR A 36 34.67 16.54 -8.60
C THR A 36 36.15 16.76 -8.94
N ASN A 37 36.97 17.01 -7.93
CA ASN A 37 38.42 17.09 -8.11
C ASN A 37 39.09 15.74 -8.46
N LYS A 38 38.32 14.65 -8.49
CA LYS A 38 38.85 13.29 -8.77
C LYS A 38 38.20 12.61 -9.98
N HIS A 39 37.10 13.11 -10.50
CA HIS A 39 36.44 12.56 -11.71
C HIS A 39 35.67 13.66 -12.46
N ALA A 40 35.56 13.52 -13.76
CA ALA A 40 34.65 14.28 -14.60
C ALA A 40 33.18 13.93 -14.29
N ASP A 41 32.23 14.62 -14.93
CA ASP A 41 30.81 14.29 -14.83
C ASP A 41 30.57 12.81 -15.12
N LEU A 42 29.78 12.19 -14.25
CA LEU A 42 29.47 10.76 -14.33
C LEU A 42 27.97 10.54 -14.36
N TRP A 43 27.51 9.79 -15.33
CA TRP A 43 26.14 9.31 -15.37
C TRP A 43 26.00 7.97 -14.63
N GLN A 44 25.06 7.92 -13.69
CA GLN A 44 24.65 6.69 -13.04
C GLN A 44 23.25 6.27 -13.53
N TYR A 45 23.10 4.99 -13.84
CA TYR A 45 21.87 4.44 -14.38
C TYR A 45 21.28 3.39 -13.43
N SER A 46 19.96 3.45 -13.28
CA SER A 46 19.23 2.41 -12.57
C SER A 46 19.28 1.10 -13.38
N THR A 47 19.43 0.00 -12.67
CA THR A 47 19.29 -1.34 -13.28
C THR A 47 17.84 -1.77 -13.46
N ASN A 48 16.89 -0.99 -12.95
CA ASN A 48 15.46 -1.24 -13.11
C ASN A 48 14.97 -0.77 -14.49
N LYS A 49 14.90 -1.71 -15.44
CA LYS A 49 14.47 -1.44 -16.82
C LYS A 49 13.00 -1.01 -16.94
N MET A 50 12.19 -1.16 -15.88
CA MET A 50 10.80 -0.67 -15.86
C MET A 50 10.70 0.86 -15.82
N LEU A 51 11.78 1.56 -15.44
CA LEU A 51 11.87 3.02 -15.44
C LEU A 51 12.31 3.61 -16.78
N LEU A 52 12.91 2.81 -17.67
CA LEU A 52 13.44 3.26 -18.95
C LEU A 52 12.36 3.24 -20.03
N THR A 53 11.94 4.40 -20.50
CA THR A 53 10.83 4.54 -21.49
C THR A 53 11.05 3.81 -22.82
N SER A 54 12.31 3.66 -23.25
CA SER A 54 12.67 2.90 -24.46
C SER A 54 12.79 1.39 -24.23
N SER A 55 12.64 0.92 -22.98
CA SER A 55 12.73 -0.51 -22.65
C SER A 55 11.42 -1.23 -22.98
N PRO A 56 11.47 -2.49 -23.51
CA PRO A 56 10.28 -3.33 -23.66
C PRO A 56 9.62 -3.70 -22.33
N TYR A 57 10.33 -3.49 -21.22
CA TYR A 57 9.86 -3.73 -19.86
C TYR A 57 9.25 -2.49 -19.19
N TYR A 58 9.29 -1.33 -19.86
CA TYR A 58 8.75 -0.09 -19.32
C TYR A 58 7.31 -0.25 -18.83
N TYR A 59 7.06 0.31 -17.65
CA TYR A 59 5.70 0.37 -17.11
C TYR A 59 5.51 1.70 -16.37
N ALA A 60 4.73 2.60 -16.94
CA ALA A 60 4.59 3.98 -16.49
C ALA A 60 4.28 4.16 -15.00
N PRO A 61 3.41 3.35 -14.35
CA PRO A 61 3.16 3.47 -12.91
C PRO A 61 4.35 3.18 -12.00
N VAL A 62 5.41 2.50 -12.49
CA VAL A 62 6.56 2.14 -11.63
C VAL A 62 7.41 3.36 -11.28
N VAL A 63 7.69 3.52 -9.98
CA VAL A 63 8.46 4.65 -9.43
C VAL A 63 9.75 4.23 -8.68
N GLY A 64 10.25 3.06 -8.93
CA GLY A 64 11.48 2.51 -8.32
C GLY A 64 11.35 0.98 -8.18
N ILE A 65 12.15 0.24 -7.41
CA ILE A 65 13.13 0.69 -6.41
C ILE A 65 14.51 0.09 -6.75
N LYS A 66 14.68 -1.25 -6.65
CA LYS A 66 15.98 -1.91 -6.77
C LYS A 66 15.88 -3.30 -7.39
N THR A 67 16.86 -3.67 -8.18
CA THR A 67 17.04 -5.03 -8.70
C THR A 67 18.21 -5.74 -8.02
N GLY A 68 18.23 -7.05 -8.10
CA GLY A 68 19.35 -7.88 -7.68
C GLY A 68 19.42 -9.16 -8.51
N SER A 69 20.60 -9.76 -8.60
CA SER A 69 20.78 -11.06 -9.24
C SER A 69 22.06 -11.71 -8.75
N THR A 70 21.96 -12.99 -8.40
CA THR A 70 23.07 -13.93 -8.28
C THR A 70 22.65 -15.25 -8.95
N ASP A 71 23.57 -16.16 -9.16
CA ASP A 71 23.24 -17.46 -9.76
C ASP A 71 22.27 -18.24 -8.89
N GLU A 72 22.39 -18.15 -7.55
CA GLU A 72 21.51 -18.84 -6.60
C GLU A 72 20.17 -18.12 -6.40
N ALA A 73 20.19 -16.78 -6.42
CA ALA A 73 18.99 -15.99 -6.16
C ALA A 73 18.10 -15.77 -7.41
N GLY A 74 18.61 -16.08 -8.60
CA GLY A 74 17.93 -15.70 -9.84
C GLY A 74 17.82 -14.19 -10.02
N ARG A 75 16.88 -13.74 -10.82
CA ARG A 75 16.55 -12.31 -10.97
C ARG A 75 15.55 -11.89 -9.89
N CYS A 76 15.91 -10.81 -9.21
CA CYS A 76 15.06 -10.22 -8.18
C CYS A 76 14.76 -8.76 -8.51
N VAL A 77 13.57 -8.32 -8.12
CA VAL A 77 13.20 -6.89 -8.17
C VAL A 77 12.27 -6.54 -7.01
N ILE A 78 12.53 -5.41 -6.40
CA ILE A 78 11.60 -4.73 -5.51
C ILE A 78 11.19 -3.46 -6.24
N SER A 79 9.90 -3.21 -6.33
CA SER A 79 9.37 -2.02 -6.98
C SER A 79 8.16 -1.47 -6.24
N GLN A 80 7.86 -0.21 -6.48
CA GLN A 80 6.61 0.44 -6.16
C GLN A 80 5.97 0.92 -7.45
N ALA A 81 4.65 0.83 -7.54
CA ALA A 81 3.87 1.44 -8.61
C ALA A 81 2.78 2.34 -8.02
N GLU A 82 2.53 3.45 -8.70
CA GLU A 82 1.57 4.47 -8.30
C GLU A 82 0.65 4.75 -9.49
N ASP A 83 -0.65 4.60 -9.29
CA ASP A 83 -1.66 4.93 -10.28
C ASP A 83 -2.99 5.28 -9.60
N SER A 84 -3.64 6.35 -10.05
CA SER A 84 -4.97 6.77 -9.60
C SER A 84 -5.13 6.83 -8.06
N GLY A 85 -4.06 7.24 -7.36
CA GLY A 85 -4.03 7.32 -5.89
C GLY A 85 -3.73 6.00 -5.19
N TYR A 86 -3.56 4.90 -5.91
CA TYR A 86 -3.14 3.61 -5.35
C TYR A 86 -1.63 3.46 -5.37
N HIS A 87 -1.08 2.87 -4.31
CA HIS A 87 0.34 2.60 -4.16
C HIS A 87 0.54 1.13 -3.81
N TYR A 88 1.12 0.37 -4.73
CA TYR A 88 1.43 -1.04 -4.52
C TYR A 88 2.93 -1.28 -4.48
N PHE A 89 3.36 -2.16 -3.57
CA PHE A 89 4.71 -2.71 -3.55
C PHE A 89 4.70 -4.11 -4.12
N CYS A 90 5.63 -4.40 -5.03
CA CYS A 90 5.82 -5.72 -5.59
C CYS A 90 7.24 -6.19 -5.34
N VAL A 91 7.38 -7.44 -4.88
CA VAL A 91 8.67 -8.11 -4.68
C VAL A 91 8.64 -9.42 -5.42
N VAL A 92 9.46 -9.53 -6.45
CA VAL A 92 9.71 -10.77 -7.19
C VAL A 92 11.11 -11.25 -6.85
N MET A 93 11.23 -12.51 -6.45
CA MET A 93 12.49 -13.16 -6.10
C MET A 93 12.59 -14.51 -6.81
N GLY A 94 13.80 -14.91 -7.16
CA GLY A 94 14.02 -16.21 -7.76
C GLY A 94 13.50 -16.36 -9.19
N SER A 95 13.27 -15.27 -9.90
CA SER A 95 12.81 -15.35 -11.30
C SER A 95 13.89 -15.94 -12.19
N PRO A 96 13.54 -16.90 -13.08
CA PRO A 96 14.54 -17.60 -13.88
C PRO A 96 15.19 -16.68 -14.92
N VAL A 97 16.41 -17.04 -15.28
CA VAL A 97 17.14 -16.44 -16.40
C VAL A 97 17.16 -17.45 -17.54
N THR A 98 16.50 -17.14 -18.64
CA THR A 98 16.52 -18.00 -19.82
C THR A 98 17.12 -17.28 -21.02
N ALA A 99 17.57 -18.02 -22.01
CA ALA A 99 18.08 -17.43 -23.26
C ALA A 99 16.98 -16.65 -24.02
N ALA A 100 15.72 -17.11 -23.91
CA ALA A 100 14.56 -16.46 -24.53
C ALA A 100 14.12 -15.19 -23.79
N GLU A 101 14.20 -15.19 -22.45
CA GLU A 101 13.78 -14.08 -21.63
C GLU A 101 14.73 -13.90 -20.42
N PRO A 102 15.73 -13.02 -20.56
CA PRO A 102 16.71 -12.79 -19.49
C PRO A 102 16.18 -11.89 -18.37
N TYR A 103 14.99 -11.29 -18.52
CA TYR A 103 14.40 -10.34 -17.59
C TYR A 103 12.94 -10.68 -17.22
N GLN A 104 12.67 -11.95 -17.04
CA GLN A 104 11.36 -12.48 -16.67
C GLN A 104 10.78 -11.80 -15.45
N ASN A 105 11.60 -11.41 -14.48
CA ASN A 105 11.20 -10.69 -13.28
C ASN A 105 10.44 -9.38 -13.58
N PHE A 106 10.77 -8.64 -14.63
CA PHE A 106 10.01 -7.42 -14.99
C PHE A 106 8.67 -7.74 -15.63
N ILE A 107 8.59 -8.82 -16.40
CA ILE A 107 7.33 -9.29 -16.98
C ILE A 107 6.37 -9.70 -15.87
N GLU A 108 6.83 -10.53 -14.92
CA GLU A 108 6.07 -10.98 -13.75
C GLU A 108 5.60 -9.79 -12.88
N THR A 109 6.49 -8.85 -12.61
CA THR A 109 6.16 -7.63 -11.86
C THR A 109 5.06 -6.82 -12.54
N ARG A 110 5.15 -6.61 -13.86
CA ARG A 110 4.12 -5.90 -14.63
C ARG A 110 2.78 -6.64 -14.64
N GLN A 111 2.79 -7.96 -14.72
CA GLN A 111 1.56 -8.77 -14.64
C GLN A 111 0.90 -8.65 -13.27
N LEU A 112 1.68 -8.72 -12.18
CA LEU A 112 1.18 -8.53 -10.82
C LEU A 112 0.58 -7.14 -10.61
N TYR A 113 1.22 -6.08 -11.10
CA TYR A 113 0.65 -4.74 -11.02
C TYR A 113 -0.64 -4.59 -11.82
N ARG A 114 -0.68 -5.09 -13.06
CA ARG A 114 -1.90 -5.07 -13.88
C ARG A 114 -3.05 -5.80 -13.19
N TRP A 115 -2.74 -6.93 -12.56
CA TRP A 115 -3.72 -7.66 -11.78
C TRP A 115 -4.16 -6.86 -10.55
N ALA A 116 -3.26 -6.28 -9.79
CA ALA A 116 -3.59 -5.50 -8.60
C ALA A 116 -4.44 -4.26 -8.93
N PHE A 117 -4.01 -3.45 -9.91
CA PHE A 117 -4.75 -2.26 -10.33
C PHE A 117 -6.10 -2.59 -11.00
N GLY A 118 -6.24 -3.75 -11.60
CA GLY A 118 -7.48 -4.16 -12.30
C GLY A 118 -8.45 -4.97 -11.46
N ASN A 119 -8.15 -5.29 -10.20
CA ASN A 119 -9.00 -6.17 -9.38
C ASN A 119 -9.24 -5.67 -7.96
N PHE A 120 -8.68 -4.52 -7.56
CA PHE A 120 -8.87 -3.98 -6.23
C PHE A 120 -9.23 -2.51 -6.29
N SER A 121 -10.22 -2.12 -5.50
CA SER A 121 -10.63 -0.73 -5.34
C SER A 121 -10.84 -0.37 -3.87
N LEU A 122 -10.68 0.92 -3.55
CA LEU A 122 -11.06 1.45 -2.25
C LEU A 122 -12.58 1.57 -2.21
N ARG A 123 -13.18 0.95 -1.22
CA ARG A 123 -14.63 0.94 -1.03
C ARG A 123 -14.97 1.44 0.36
N THR A 124 -15.89 2.39 0.44
CA THR A 124 -16.44 2.87 1.71
C THR A 124 -17.39 1.81 2.25
N LEU A 125 -17.09 1.34 3.45
CA LEU A 125 -17.86 0.32 4.16
C LEU A 125 -18.87 0.94 5.12
N LEU A 126 -18.51 2.05 5.76
CA LEU A 126 -19.34 2.82 6.67
C LEU A 126 -19.04 4.29 6.46
N GLU A 127 -20.05 5.13 6.49
CA GLU A 127 -19.92 6.57 6.32
C GLU A 127 -19.93 7.30 7.67
N GLN A 128 -19.17 8.38 7.76
CA GLN A 128 -19.18 9.24 8.94
C GLN A 128 -20.60 9.76 9.22
N GLY A 129 -21.02 9.68 10.49
CA GLY A 129 -22.36 10.12 10.90
C GLY A 129 -23.46 9.09 10.70
N GLU A 130 -23.20 7.94 10.08
CA GLU A 130 -24.15 6.84 10.00
C GLU A 130 -24.57 6.38 11.39
N LEU A 131 -25.89 6.43 11.67
CA LEU A 131 -26.43 6.06 12.96
C LEU A 131 -26.41 4.54 13.14
N MET A 132 -25.75 4.10 14.21
CA MET A 132 -25.59 2.68 14.51
C MET A 132 -26.53 2.19 15.61
N ALA A 133 -26.74 3.01 16.63
CA ALA A 133 -27.58 2.64 17.77
C ALA A 133 -27.98 3.85 18.61
N GLU A 134 -28.96 3.65 19.47
CA GLU A 134 -29.29 4.54 20.58
C GLU A 134 -29.09 3.79 21.89
N VAL A 135 -28.40 4.41 22.86
CA VAL A 135 -28.16 3.83 24.19
C VAL A 135 -28.65 4.77 25.29
N PRO A 136 -29.21 4.25 26.39
CA PRO A 136 -29.67 5.09 27.52
C PRO A 136 -28.53 5.89 28.14
N VAL A 137 -28.83 7.11 28.57
CA VAL A 137 -27.90 7.96 29.37
C VAL A 137 -28.30 7.90 30.83
N LYS A 138 -27.51 7.24 31.67
CA LYS A 138 -27.71 7.24 33.12
C LYS A 138 -27.34 8.60 33.72
N TYR A 139 -27.99 8.94 34.80
CA TYR A 139 -27.81 10.21 35.56
C TYR A 139 -28.14 11.48 34.77
N SER A 140 -28.93 11.39 33.70
CA SER A 140 -29.36 12.52 32.86
C SER A 140 -30.68 13.09 33.29
N GLY A 141 -31.31 12.85 34.34
CA GLY A 141 -32.54 13.45 34.86
C GLY A 141 -33.82 13.28 34.00
N ASP A 142 -33.69 13.12 32.66
CA ASP A 142 -34.82 13.18 31.74
C ASP A 142 -34.97 11.91 30.87
N GLY A 143 -34.33 10.79 31.22
CA GLY A 143 -34.36 9.56 30.45
C GLY A 143 -33.82 9.71 29.00
N LYS A 144 -32.79 10.54 28.82
CA LYS A 144 -32.19 10.81 27.52
C LYS A 144 -31.49 9.59 26.93
N VAL A 145 -31.40 9.56 25.63
CA VAL A 145 -30.61 8.57 24.87
C VAL A 145 -29.47 9.26 24.17
N ALA A 146 -28.33 8.59 24.09
CA ALA A 146 -27.20 8.98 23.25
C ALA A 146 -27.29 8.27 21.89
N LYS A 147 -27.19 9.03 20.82
CA LYS A 147 -27.13 8.50 19.45
C LYS A 147 -25.68 8.18 19.13
N LEU A 148 -25.40 6.92 18.88
CA LEU A 148 -24.07 6.44 18.51
C LEU A 148 -23.98 6.36 16.99
N ALA A 149 -23.02 7.08 16.43
CA ALA A 149 -22.78 7.15 15.00
C ALA A 149 -21.33 6.81 14.69
N ILE A 150 -21.07 6.46 13.43
CA ILE A 150 -19.72 6.21 12.91
C ILE A 150 -18.93 7.53 12.99
N LYS A 151 -17.73 7.45 13.60
CA LYS A 151 -16.89 8.63 13.89
C LYS A 151 -16.20 9.17 12.63
N GLU A 152 -15.80 8.30 11.71
CA GLU A 152 -15.09 8.62 10.47
C GLU A 152 -15.41 7.57 9.41
N ASP A 153 -15.24 7.94 8.14
CA ASP A 153 -15.43 6.99 7.03
C ASP A 153 -14.51 5.78 7.21
N VAL A 154 -15.06 4.58 7.07
CA VAL A 154 -14.29 3.34 7.05
C VAL A 154 -14.12 2.93 5.59
N VAL A 155 -12.95 3.21 5.04
CA VAL A 155 -12.59 2.88 3.66
C VAL A 155 -11.59 1.74 3.68
N GLN A 156 -11.87 0.68 2.91
CA GLN A 156 -11.03 -0.52 2.83
C GLN A 156 -10.70 -0.85 1.37
N LEU A 157 -9.46 -1.25 1.13
CA LEU A 157 -9.07 -1.83 -0.15
C LEU A 157 -9.61 -3.26 -0.22
N LEU A 158 -10.54 -3.48 -1.14
CA LEU A 158 -11.18 -4.79 -1.34
C LEU A 158 -11.02 -5.24 -2.78
N ARG A 159 -11.04 -6.55 -2.98
CA ARG A 159 -11.15 -7.13 -4.31
C ARG A 159 -12.53 -6.83 -4.89
N ASP A 160 -12.61 -6.47 -6.17
CA ASP A 160 -13.83 -5.95 -6.80
C ASP A 160 -14.97 -6.98 -6.87
N ASP A 161 -14.65 -8.27 -6.83
CA ASP A 161 -15.62 -9.36 -6.82
C ASP A 161 -16.22 -9.65 -5.42
N ILE A 162 -15.74 -8.98 -4.36
CA ILE A 162 -16.32 -9.11 -3.02
C ILE A 162 -17.61 -8.29 -2.96
N SER A 163 -18.74 -8.95 -2.67
CA SER A 163 -20.00 -8.26 -2.37
C SER A 163 -19.92 -7.58 -1.01
N LEU A 164 -20.31 -6.29 -0.93
CA LEU A 164 -20.42 -5.59 0.36
C LEU A 164 -21.43 -6.24 1.31
N GLU A 165 -22.43 -6.93 0.75
CA GLU A 165 -23.42 -7.69 1.54
C GLU A 165 -22.80 -8.90 2.28
N SER A 166 -21.64 -9.38 1.84
CA SER A 166 -20.92 -10.47 2.51
C SER A 166 -20.10 -10.02 3.71
N ILE A 167 -19.97 -8.70 3.91
CA ILE A 167 -19.21 -8.14 5.02
C ILE A 167 -20.07 -8.15 6.29
N ILE A 168 -19.50 -8.73 7.34
CA ILE A 168 -20.19 -8.83 8.63
C ILE A 168 -19.77 -7.66 9.51
N TYR A 169 -20.76 -6.89 9.95
CA TYR A 169 -20.62 -5.79 10.89
C TYR A 169 -21.06 -6.24 12.28
N LYS A 170 -20.20 -6.07 13.27
CA LYS A 170 -20.51 -6.38 14.67
C LYS A 170 -20.18 -5.19 15.55
N ALA A 171 -21.21 -4.52 16.07
CA ALA A 171 -21.06 -3.45 17.03
C ALA A 171 -20.82 -4.02 18.44
N GLU A 172 -19.82 -3.50 19.12
CA GLU A 172 -19.57 -3.70 20.55
C GLU A 172 -19.95 -2.40 21.27
N LEU A 173 -21.15 -2.37 21.83
CA LEU A 173 -21.76 -1.19 22.43
C LEU A 173 -22.00 -1.43 23.91
N PRO A 174 -21.91 -0.37 24.76
CA PRO A 174 -22.30 -0.44 26.18
C PRO A 174 -23.83 -0.52 26.31
N GLU A 175 -24.30 -1.11 27.38
CA GLU A 175 -25.74 -1.11 27.71
C GLU A 175 -26.26 0.30 28.00
N PHE A 176 -25.42 1.20 28.49
CA PHE A 176 -25.73 2.60 28.80
C PHE A 176 -24.44 3.43 28.78
N VAL A 177 -24.56 4.74 28.68
CA VAL A 177 -23.49 5.70 28.93
C VAL A 177 -23.85 6.57 30.12
N GLU A 178 -22.86 7.14 30.82
CA GLU A 178 -23.07 7.98 32.00
C GLU A 178 -22.91 9.46 31.65
N ALA A 179 -23.81 10.27 32.16
CA ALA A 179 -23.67 11.72 32.06
C ALA A 179 -22.57 12.25 33.03
N PRO A 180 -21.83 13.33 32.66
CA PRO A 180 -21.97 14.09 31.41
C PRO A 180 -21.29 13.39 30.22
N ILE A 181 -21.94 13.36 29.06
CA ILE A 181 -21.39 12.91 27.80
C ILE A 181 -21.52 14.00 26.75
N ALA A 182 -20.49 14.19 25.92
CA ALA A 182 -20.44 15.20 24.87
C ALA A 182 -20.45 14.59 23.49
N ALA A 183 -20.88 15.37 22.51
CA ALA A 183 -20.77 14.97 21.11
C ALA A 183 -19.29 14.78 20.72
N GLY A 184 -18.98 13.63 20.14
CA GLY A 184 -17.60 13.24 19.76
C GLY A 184 -16.93 12.29 20.75
N ASP A 185 -17.53 12.06 21.94
CA ASP A 185 -17.05 11.03 22.87
C ASP A 185 -17.18 9.63 22.23
N THR A 186 -16.20 8.78 22.52
CA THR A 186 -16.23 7.39 22.02
C THR A 186 -16.96 6.49 23.00
N ALA A 187 -18.05 5.85 22.56
CA ALA A 187 -18.86 4.98 23.40
C ALA A 187 -18.78 3.49 23.03
N GLY A 188 -18.26 3.13 21.89
CA GLY A 188 -18.19 1.73 21.46
C GLY A 188 -17.21 1.50 20.31
N LYS A 189 -17.22 0.26 19.78
CA LYS A 189 -16.37 -0.16 18.65
C LYS A 189 -17.20 -0.89 17.61
N MET A 190 -16.84 -0.72 16.34
CA MET A 190 -17.36 -1.50 15.23
C MET A 190 -16.27 -2.47 14.75
N HIS A 191 -16.61 -3.76 14.72
CA HIS A 191 -15.77 -4.82 14.15
C HIS A 191 -16.30 -5.16 12.76
N ILE A 192 -15.41 -5.20 11.77
CA ILE A 192 -15.71 -5.53 10.38
C ILE A 192 -14.93 -6.80 10.02
N ARG A 193 -15.61 -7.80 9.43
CA ARG A 193 -15.03 -9.08 9.04
C ARG A 193 -15.52 -9.52 7.66
#